data_7f03b19daa0373e1c07d0a469bc80e54
#
_entry.id   7f03b19daa0373e1c07d0a469bc80e54
#
_cell.length_a   1.000
_cell.length_b   1.000
_cell.length_c   1.000
_cell.angle_alpha   90.00
_cell.angle_beta   90.00
_cell.angle_gamma   90.00
#
_symmetry.space_group_name_H-M   'P 1'
#
loop_
_entity.id
_entity.type
_entity.pdbx_description
1 polymer ?
#
loop_
_entity_poly.entity_id
_entity_poly.type
_entity_poly.pdbx_seq_one_letter_code
_entity_poly.pdbx_strand_id
1 'polypeptide(L)'
;MYFCSMLKNRYLILICVICLMAFASCGNHTQILKSTDNEYKYNSAMHYYGQKDYNRALQLFDVLQSAYRGKPQGEEIAYYTAECYYNMKDYDIASHYYKRYAVNYPFAKNVEAALFRSACCYYLESPSIELDQEDTYMAIKEFQSFKDLYPQSVYADSANRLIETLENKIVEKDFNTCMLYYKMEEFQAAITSFERFLKAN
;
A
#
# COMPACT_ATOMS: atom_id res chain seq x y z
N MET A 1 26.30 -48.55 -1.19
CA MET A 1 24.98 -48.42 -0.55
C MET A 1 25.01 -47.58 0.74
N TYR A 2 26.10 -47.53 1.50
CA TYR A 2 26.25 -46.75 2.76
C TYR A 2 26.37 -45.23 2.60
N PHE A 3 26.90 -44.73 1.49
CA PHE A 3 27.12 -43.30 1.27
C PHE A 3 25.81 -42.51 1.06
N CYS A 4 24.80 -43.13 0.45
CA CYS A 4 23.49 -42.50 0.21
C CYS A 4 22.66 -42.35 1.51
N SER A 5 22.85 -43.29 2.46
CA SER A 5 22.18 -43.25 3.77
C SER A 5 22.74 -42.13 4.67
N MET A 6 24.04 -41.86 4.63
CA MET A 6 24.68 -40.81 5.41
C MET A 6 24.28 -39.39 4.94
N LEU A 7 24.17 -39.19 3.62
CA LEU A 7 23.69 -37.93 3.06
C LEU A 7 22.23 -37.65 3.46
N LYS A 8 21.36 -38.63 3.37
CA LYS A 8 19.96 -38.53 3.75
C LYS A 8 19.77 -38.13 5.23
N ASN A 9 20.60 -38.70 6.10
CA ASN A 9 20.55 -38.42 7.54
C ASN A 9 21.06 -36.97 7.86
N ARG A 10 22.07 -36.46 7.14
CA ARG A 10 22.56 -35.07 7.28
C ARG A 10 21.52 -34.05 6.85
N TYR A 11 20.78 -34.29 5.74
CA TYR A 11 19.67 -33.42 5.32
C TYR A 11 18.51 -33.45 6.31
N LEU A 12 18.20 -34.63 6.88
CA LEU A 12 17.15 -34.76 7.89
C LEU A 12 17.49 -33.97 9.15
N ILE A 13 18.73 -34.02 9.61
CA ILE A 13 19.22 -33.26 10.77
C ILE A 13 19.17 -31.74 10.47
N LEU A 14 19.58 -31.30 9.27
CA LEU A 14 19.51 -29.92 8.84
C LEU A 14 18.06 -29.40 8.83
N ILE A 15 17.14 -30.19 8.31
CA ILE A 15 15.70 -29.83 8.30
C ILE A 15 15.15 -29.76 9.72
N CYS A 16 15.51 -30.71 10.61
CA CYS A 16 15.10 -30.65 12.02
C CYS A 16 15.65 -29.42 12.75
N VAL A 17 16.90 -29.03 12.49
CA VAL A 17 17.50 -27.83 13.09
C VAL A 17 16.80 -26.55 12.59
N ILE A 18 16.49 -26.48 11.29
CA ILE A 18 15.75 -25.34 10.72
C ILE A 18 14.33 -25.26 11.30
N CYS A 19 13.64 -26.40 11.45
CA CYS A 19 12.33 -26.45 12.10
C CYS A 19 12.39 -26.03 13.57
N LEU A 20 13.40 -26.46 14.32
CA LEU A 20 13.59 -26.08 15.73
C LEU A 20 13.84 -24.57 15.88
N MET A 21 14.60 -23.94 14.98
CA MET A 21 14.81 -22.50 14.99
C MET A 21 13.52 -21.71 14.66
N ALA A 22 12.65 -22.24 13.81
CA ALA A 22 11.36 -21.62 13.48
C ALA A 22 10.40 -21.59 14.68
N PHE A 23 10.42 -22.61 15.54
CA PHE A 23 9.58 -22.65 16.75
C PHE A 23 10.05 -21.69 17.87
N ALA A 24 11.34 -21.39 17.97
CA ALA A 24 11.87 -20.46 18.99
C ALA A 24 11.45 -19.00 18.76
N SER A 25 11.15 -18.60 17.52
CA SER A 25 10.78 -17.22 17.19
C SER A 25 9.36 -16.82 17.64
N CYS A 26 8.43 -17.80 17.77
CA CYS A 26 7.03 -17.49 18.13
C CYS A 26 6.81 -17.18 19.61
N GLY A 27 7.64 -17.67 20.51
CA GLY A 27 7.48 -17.50 21.98
C GLY A 27 7.69 -16.07 22.45
N ASN A 28 8.65 -15.36 21.87
CA ASN A 28 9.06 -14.03 22.32
C ASN A 28 7.99 -12.95 21.99
N HIS A 29 7.36 -13.02 20.82
CA HIS A 29 6.32 -12.05 20.43
C HIS A 29 5.08 -12.11 21.36
N THR A 30 4.65 -13.30 21.73
CA THR A 30 3.52 -13.48 22.65
C THR A 30 3.80 -12.90 24.05
N GLN A 31 5.05 -12.97 24.50
CA GLN A 31 5.45 -12.34 25.77
C GLN A 31 5.40 -10.81 25.68
N ILE A 32 5.85 -10.23 24.56
CA ILE A 32 5.78 -8.79 24.31
C ILE A 32 4.32 -8.33 24.32
N LEU A 33 3.42 -9.02 23.62
CA LEU A 33 1.99 -8.68 23.57
C LEU A 33 1.34 -8.69 24.97
N LYS A 34 1.73 -9.61 25.84
CA LYS A 34 1.22 -9.75 27.22
C LYS A 34 1.88 -8.80 28.22
N SER A 35 2.96 -8.14 27.87
CA SER A 35 3.63 -7.17 28.74
C SER A 35 2.66 -6.04 29.13
N THR A 36 2.79 -5.51 30.34
CA THR A 36 2.10 -4.29 30.78
C THR A 36 2.86 -3.02 30.43
N ASP A 37 4.12 -3.16 30.00
CA ASP A 37 4.99 -2.05 29.61
C ASP A 37 4.70 -1.62 28.17
N ASN A 38 4.04 -0.48 28.04
CA ASN A 38 3.68 0.09 26.75
C ASN A 38 4.88 0.66 25.98
N GLU A 39 5.91 1.14 26.68
CA GLU A 39 7.13 1.63 26.05
C GLU A 39 7.93 0.48 25.44
N TYR A 40 8.05 -0.63 26.15
CA TYR A 40 8.67 -1.84 25.64
C TYR A 40 7.92 -2.38 24.41
N LYS A 41 6.57 -2.39 24.42
CA LYS A 41 5.76 -2.76 23.26
C LYS A 41 6.01 -1.83 22.06
N TYR A 42 6.05 -0.52 22.30
CA TYR A 42 6.27 0.47 21.26
C TYR A 42 7.64 0.29 20.60
N ASN A 43 8.70 0.18 21.40
CA ASN A 43 10.06 -0.06 20.89
C ASN A 43 10.15 -1.38 20.13
N SER A 44 9.44 -2.41 20.58
CA SER A 44 9.37 -3.70 19.89
C SER A 44 8.61 -3.61 18.57
N ALA A 45 7.51 -2.83 18.50
CA ALA A 45 6.77 -2.59 17.27
C ALA A 45 7.63 -1.89 16.22
N MET A 46 8.35 -0.84 16.62
CA MET A 46 9.29 -0.11 15.76
C MET A 46 10.44 -1.01 15.28
N HIS A 47 10.94 -1.89 16.14
CA HIS A 47 11.94 -2.88 15.77
C HIS A 47 11.41 -3.85 14.71
N TYR A 48 10.21 -4.41 14.90
CA TYR A 48 9.58 -5.29 13.89
C TYR A 48 9.33 -4.56 12.58
N TYR A 49 8.87 -3.30 12.62
CA TYR A 49 8.72 -2.46 11.43
C TYR A 49 10.05 -2.32 10.68
N GLY A 50 11.13 -2.01 11.39
CA GLY A 50 12.49 -1.90 10.81
C GLY A 50 13.00 -3.20 10.19
N GLN A 51 12.57 -4.35 10.71
CA GLN A 51 12.84 -5.68 10.16
C GLN A 51 11.90 -6.09 9.02
N LYS A 52 10.96 -5.21 8.62
CA LYS A 52 9.90 -5.48 7.63
C LYS A 52 8.91 -6.58 8.07
N ASP A 53 8.87 -6.90 9.35
CA ASP A 53 7.87 -7.79 9.93
C ASP A 53 6.62 -6.98 10.30
N TYR A 54 5.93 -6.53 9.26
CA TYR A 54 4.78 -5.62 9.38
C TYR A 54 3.62 -6.25 10.14
N ASN A 55 3.42 -7.56 10.03
CA ASN A 55 2.36 -8.28 10.74
C ASN A 55 2.54 -8.22 12.26
N ARG A 56 3.76 -8.45 12.77
CA ARG A 56 4.04 -8.34 14.20
C ARG A 56 4.02 -6.90 14.68
N ALA A 57 4.50 -5.96 13.86
CA ALA A 57 4.43 -4.54 14.15
C ALA A 57 2.97 -4.09 14.33
N LEU A 58 2.07 -4.45 13.38
CA LEU A 58 0.64 -4.12 13.43
C LEU A 58 -0.05 -4.63 14.68
N GLN A 59 0.21 -5.88 15.09
CA GLN A 59 -0.38 -6.44 16.31
C GLN A 59 -0.03 -5.62 17.54
N LEU A 60 1.19 -5.09 17.63
CA LEU A 60 1.61 -4.25 18.74
C LEU A 60 1.04 -2.83 18.61
N PHE A 61 1.03 -2.24 17.42
CA PHE A 61 0.43 -0.92 17.18
C PHE A 61 -1.05 -0.92 17.55
N ASP A 62 -1.78 -1.97 17.22
CA ASP A 62 -3.21 -2.12 17.53
C ASP A 62 -3.47 -2.07 19.05
N VAL A 63 -2.69 -2.81 19.83
CA VAL A 63 -2.79 -2.80 21.29
C VAL A 63 -2.42 -1.44 21.88
N LEU A 64 -1.47 -0.73 21.26
CA LEU A 64 -0.96 0.55 21.75
C LEU A 64 -1.84 1.75 21.40
N GLN A 65 -2.70 1.63 20.39
CA GLN A 65 -3.50 2.75 19.86
C GLN A 65 -4.36 3.42 20.94
N SER A 66 -4.93 2.63 21.86
CA SER A 66 -5.73 3.15 22.98
C SER A 66 -4.88 3.81 24.05
N ALA A 67 -3.72 3.24 24.38
CA ALA A 67 -2.81 3.70 25.45
C ALA A 67 -2.10 5.01 25.11
N TYR A 68 -1.90 5.28 23.82
CA TYR A 68 -1.20 6.47 23.32
C TYR A 68 -2.11 7.50 22.63
N ARG A 69 -3.44 7.36 22.77
CA ARG A 69 -4.39 8.34 22.22
C ARG A 69 -4.11 9.73 22.82
N GLY A 70 -3.92 10.74 21.95
CA GLY A 70 -3.63 12.11 22.36
C GLY A 70 -2.19 12.37 22.81
N LYS A 71 -1.30 11.38 22.65
CA LYS A 71 0.14 11.54 22.92
C LYS A 71 0.93 11.57 21.60
N PRO A 72 2.17 12.12 21.58
CA PRO A 72 3.00 12.13 20.37
C PRO A 72 3.21 10.74 19.76
N GLN A 73 3.43 9.72 20.58
CA GLN A 73 3.56 8.34 20.11
C GLN A 73 2.30 7.83 19.41
N GLY A 74 1.11 8.33 19.78
CA GLY A 74 -0.15 7.97 19.13
C GLY A 74 -0.21 8.43 17.67
N GLU A 75 0.38 9.59 17.36
CA GLU A 75 0.58 10.08 16.00
C GLU A 75 1.48 9.13 15.20
N GLU A 76 2.64 8.80 15.76
CA GLU A 76 3.59 7.89 15.10
C GLU A 76 3.00 6.50 14.86
N ILE A 77 2.30 5.93 15.86
CA ILE A 77 1.60 4.65 15.75
C ILE A 77 0.59 4.68 14.60
N ALA A 78 -0.21 5.75 14.49
CA ALA A 78 -1.20 5.87 13.44
C ALA A 78 -0.55 5.95 12.06
N TYR A 79 0.56 6.67 11.92
CA TYR A 79 1.32 6.77 10.67
C TYR A 79 1.95 5.43 10.29
N TYR A 80 2.68 4.79 11.21
CA TYR A 80 3.34 3.50 10.94
C TYR A 80 2.36 2.34 10.75
N THR A 81 1.15 2.44 11.29
CA THR A 81 0.07 1.49 10.97
C THR A 81 -0.29 1.57 9.48
N ALA A 82 -0.46 2.77 8.93
CA ALA A 82 -0.69 2.95 7.49
C ALA A 82 0.50 2.47 6.64
N GLU A 83 1.73 2.79 7.08
CA GLU A 83 2.96 2.34 6.42
C GLU A 83 3.09 0.81 6.39
N CYS A 84 2.68 0.12 7.45
CA CYS A 84 2.68 -1.35 7.48
C CYS A 84 1.77 -1.91 6.38
N TYR A 85 0.52 -1.46 6.30
CA TYR A 85 -0.41 -1.91 5.26
C TYR A 85 0.09 -1.59 3.85
N TYR A 86 0.63 -0.38 3.65
CA TYR A 86 1.22 0.02 2.37
C TYR A 86 2.36 -0.92 1.94
N ASN A 87 3.27 -1.24 2.87
CA ASN A 87 4.40 -2.12 2.58
C ASN A 87 3.99 -3.60 2.43
N MET A 88 2.85 -4.01 3.01
CA MET A 88 2.24 -5.32 2.78
C MET A 88 1.46 -5.38 1.46
N LYS A 89 1.34 -4.25 0.76
CA LYS A 89 0.56 -4.05 -0.48
C LYS A 89 -0.95 -4.17 -0.29
N ASP A 90 -1.43 -4.01 0.94
CA ASP A 90 -2.85 -3.91 1.25
C ASP A 90 -3.29 -2.45 1.05
N TYR A 91 -3.30 -2.00 -0.21
CA TYR A 91 -3.41 -0.58 -0.56
C TYR A 91 -4.75 0.03 -0.20
N ASP A 92 -5.86 -0.68 -0.34
CA ASP A 92 -7.18 -0.25 0.09
C ASP A 92 -7.18 0.12 1.58
N ILE A 93 -6.65 -0.78 2.40
CA ILE A 93 -6.57 -0.58 3.84
C ILE A 93 -5.60 0.56 4.16
N ALA A 94 -4.45 0.60 3.49
CA ALA A 94 -3.44 1.63 3.68
C ALA A 94 -4.01 3.03 3.38
N SER A 95 -4.76 3.20 2.26
CA SER A 95 -5.35 4.48 1.88
C SER A 95 -6.30 5.01 2.96
N HIS A 96 -7.14 4.12 3.52
CA HIS A 96 -8.04 4.45 4.62
C HIS A 96 -7.27 4.91 5.88
N TYR A 97 -6.20 4.21 6.26
CA TYR A 97 -5.39 4.58 7.44
C TYR A 97 -4.63 5.88 7.23
N TYR A 98 -4.10 6.17 6.03
CA TYR A 98 -3.48 7.47 5.74
C TYR A 98 -4.47 8.63 5.80
N LYS A 99 -5.68 8.48 5.24
CA LYS A 99 -6.74 9.49 5.34
C LYS A 99 -7.15 9.71 6.79
N ARG A 100 -7.33 8.63 7.55
CA ARG A 100 -7.66 8.71 8.97
C ARG A 100 -6.55 9.39 9.78
N TYR A 101 -5.29 9.14 9.46
CA TYR A 101 -4.16 9.83 10.05
C TYR A 101 -4.24 11.35 9.80
N ALA A 102 -4.46 11.76 8.56
CA ALA A 102 -4.56 13.18 8.20
C ALA A 102 -5.73 13.90 8.91
N VAL A 103 -6.86 13.20 9.08
CA VAL A 103 -8.02 13.75 9.82
C VAL A 103 -7.74 13.87 11.31
N ASN A 104 -7.10 12.88 11.92
CA ASN A 104 -6.84 12.86 13.35
C ASN A 104 -5.66 13.74 13.78
N TYR A 105 -4.71 13.98 12.87
CA TYR A 105 -3.48 14.73 13.12
C TYR A 105 -3.20 15.76 12.02
N PRO A 106 -4.11 16.75 11.80
CA PRO A 106 -4.04 17.67 10.65
C PRO A 106 -2.82 18.58 10.65
N PHE A 107 -2.14 18.74 11.79
CA PHE A 107 -0.93 19.55 11.95
C PHE A 107 0.34 18.72 12.09
N ALA A 108 0.25 17.41 11.88
CA ALA A 108 1.38 16.52 11.97
C ALA A 108 2.37 16.75 10.83
N LYS A 109 3.67 16.53 11.12
CA LYS A 109 4.74 16.68 10.13
C LYS A 109 4.53 15.82 8.88
N ASN A 110 3.93 14.64 9.04
CA ASN A 110 3.80 13.66 7.97
C ASN A 110 2.43 13.72 7.25
N VAL A 111 1.60 14.74 7.51
CA VAL A 111 0.24 14.81 6.92
C VAL A 111 0.26 14.89 5.40
N GLU A 112 1.16 15.71 4.83
CA GLU A 112 1.32 15.80 3.37
C GLU A 112 1.77 14.46 2.77
N ALA A 113 2.78 13.83 3.39
CA ALA A 113 3.26 12.52 2.96
C ALA A 113 2.16 11.46 3.04
N ALA A 114 1.35 11.47 4.09
CA ALA A 114 0.25 10.52 4.27
C ALA A 114 -0.83 10.69 3.19
N LEU A 115 -1.25 11.92 2.88
CA LEU A 115 -2.25 12.16 1.83
C LEU A 115 -1.71 11.83 0.43
N PHE A 116 -0.46 12.17 0.15
CA PHE A 116 0.19 11.77 -1.09
C PHE A 116 0.27 10.23 -1.21
N ARG A 117 0.65 9.51 -0.14
CA ARG A 117 0.67 8.05 -0.12
C ARG A 117 -0.72 7.43 -0.25
N SER A 118 -1.75 8.07 0.32
CA SER A 118 -3.14 7.64 0.10
C SER A 118 -3.50 7.67 -1.39
N ALA A 119 -3.15 8.75 -2.10
CA ALA A 119 -3.35 8.81 -3.56
C ALA A 119 -2.50 7.77 -4.31
N CYS A 120 -1.26 7.51 -3.86
CA CYS A 120 -0.42 6.45 -4.42
C CYS A 120 -1.03 5.05 -4.24
N CYS A 121 -1.81 4.80 -3.18
CA CYS A 121 -2.51 3.53 -3.01
C CYS A 121 -3.48 3.27 -4.18
N TYR A 122 -4.32 4.23 -4.53
CA TYR A 122 -5.23 4.14 -5.68
C TYR A 122 -4.47 4.00 -7.01
N TYR A 123 -3.33 4.69 -7.14
CA TYR A 123 -2.46 4.53 -8.31
C TYR A 123 -1.95 3.09 -8.46
N LEU A 124 -1.58 2.45 -7.34
CA LEU A 124 -1.06 1.08 -7.32
C LEU A 124 -2.16 0.02 -7.50
N GLU A 125 -3.41 0.35 -7.17
CA GLU A 125 -4.59 -0.48 -7.43
C GLU A 125 -5.15 -0.27 -8.86
N SER A 126 -4.73 0.79 -9.55
CA SER A 126 -5.17 1.08 -10.91
C SER A 126 -4.91 -0.11 -11.84
N PRO A 127 -5.96 -0.78 -12.37
CA PRO A 127 -5.84 -2.04 -13.07
C PRO A 127 -5.24 -1.90 -14.47
N SER A 128 -5.04 -3.01 -15.16
CA SER A 128 -4.61 -2.98 -16.57
C SER A 128 -5.67 -2.30 -17.44
N ILE A 129 -5.24 -1.81 -18.62
CA ILE A 129 -6.04 -0.96 -19.51
C ILE A 129 -7.33 -1.65 -20.02
N GLU A 130 -7.35 -2.98 -20.04
CA GLU A 130 -8.50 -3.78 -20.52
C GLU A 130 -9.65 -3.83 -19.49
N LEU A 131 -9.33 -3.58 -18.21
CA LEU A 131 -10.29 -3.68 -17.11
C LEU A 131 -11.01 -2.34 -16.88
N ASP A 132 -11.96 -2.33 -15.95
CA ASP A 132 -12.61 -1.11 -15.49
C ASP A 132 -11.59 -0.16 -14.85
N GLN A 133 -11.76 1.15 -15.05
CA GLN A 133 -10.78 2.16 -14.64
C GLN A 133 -11.27 3.01 -13.44
N GLU A 134 -12.18 2.49 -12.62
CA GLU A 134 -12.71 3.24 -11.47
C GLU A 134 -11.59 3.69 -10.52
N ASP A 135 -10.66 2.78 -10.16
CA ASP A 135 -9.51 3.11 -9.32
C ASP A 135 -8.56 4.11 -9.97
N THR A 136 -8.43 4.06 -11.32
CA THR A 136 -7.64 5.05 -12.07
C THR A 136 -8.23 6.45 -11.92
N TYR A 137 -9.54 6.61 -12.07
CA TYR A 137 -10.22 7.90 -11.87
C TYR A 137 -10.15 8.36 -10.42
N MET A 138 -10.27 7.43 -9.46
CA MET A 138 -10.10 7.73 -8.05
C MET A 138 -8.69 8.22 -7.75
N ALA A 139 -7.66 7.60 -8.32
CA ALA A 139 -6.27 8.03 -8.16
C ALA A 139 -6.05 9.45 -8.67
N ILE A 140 -6.54 9.78 -9.87
CA ILE A 140 -6.46 11.13 -10.44
C ILE A 140 -7.11 12.14 -9.49
N LYS A 141 -8.33 11.85 -9.03
CA LYS A 141 -9.08 12.71 -8.11
C LYS A 141 -8.33 12.94 -6.79
N GLU A 142 -7.75 11.91 -6.21
CA GLU A 142 -7.02 12.01 -4.94
C GLU A 142 -5.72 12.82 -5.10
N PHE A 143 -4.99 12.65 -6.21
CA PHE A 143 -3.81 13.48 -6.50
C PHE A 143 -4.18 14.95 -6.77
N GLN A 144 -5.27 15.21 -7.47
CA GLN A 144 -5.77 16.58 -7.68
C GLN A 144 -6.15 17.22 -6.34
N SER A 145 -6.92 16.52 -5.50
CA SER A 145 -7.28 16.98 -4.16
C SER A 145 -6.05 17.24 -3.29
N PHE A 146 -5.03 16.40 -3.37
CA PHE A 146 -3.76 16.61 -2.69
C PHE A 146 -3.07 17.91 -3.15
N LYS A 147 -3.00 18.16 -4.45
CA LYS A 147 -2.39 19.37 -5.02
C LYS A 147 -3.15 20.65 -4.63
N ASP A 148 -4.48 20.58 -4.57
CA ASP A 148 -5.31 21.71 -4.17
C ASP A 148 -5.07 22.09 -2.70
N LEU A 149 -4.88 21.09 -1.83
CA LEU A 149 -4.59 21.29 -0.42
C LEU A 149 -3.13 21.71 -0.16
N TYR A 150 -2.19 21.19 -0.93
CA TYR A 150 -0.74 21.37 -0.73
C TYR A 150 -0.01 21.73 -2.03
N PRO A 151 -0.32 22.90 -2.64
CA PRO A 151 0.25 23.29 -3.94
C PRO A 151 1.76 23.53 -3.90
N GLN A 152 2.33 23.80 -2.73
CA GLN A 152 3.77 24.02 -2.52
C GLN A 152 4.48 22.79 -1.94
N SER A 153 3.81 21.65 -1.86
CA SER A 153 4.40 20.41 -1.35
C SER A 153 5.55 19.91 -2.23
N VAL A 154 6.55 19.30 -1.61
CA VAL A 154 7.63 18.61 -2.33
C VAL A 154 7.13 17.44 -3.19
N TYR A 155 5.89 16.97 -2.96
CA TYR A 155 5.25 15.90 -3.72
C TYR A 155 4.41 16.42 -4.91
N ALA A 156 4.19 17.74 -5.05
CA ALA A 156 3.30 18.30 -6.06
C ALA A 156 3.71 17.94 -7.50
N ASP A 157 5.01 18.02 -7.81
CA ASP A 157 5.53 17.64 -9.14
C ASP A 157 5.38 16.13 -9.40
N SER A 158 5.52 15.31 -8.36
CA SER A 158 5.33 13.87 -8.50
C SER A 158 3.85 13.54 -8.72
N ALA A 159 2.93 14.22 -8.01
CA ALA A 159 1.50 14.09 -8.24
C ALA A 159 1.11 14.47 -9.67
N ASN A 160 1.65 15.57 -10.23
CA ASN A 160 1.40 15.98 -11.61
C ASN A 160 1.80 14.87 -12.61
N ARG A 161 3.01 14.32 -12.47
CA ARG A 161 3.48 13.24 -13.35
C ARG A 161 2.63 11.98 -13.26
N LEU A 162 2.16 11.64 -12.06
CA LEU A 162 1.30 10.47 -11.86
C LEU A 162 -0.09 10.69 -12.45
N ILE A 163 -0.66 11.89 -12.33
CA ILE A 163 -1.91 12.28 -12.99
C ILE A 163 -1.76 12.12 -14.50
N GLU A 164 -0.74 12.73 -15.11
CA GLU A 164 -0.48 12.63 -16.56
C GLU A 164 -0.36 11.16 -17.01
N THR A 165 0.32 10.32 -16.24
CA THR A 165 0.45 8.89 -16.54
C THR A 165 -0.92 8.19 -16.56
N LEU A 166 -1.78 8.51 -15.60
CA LEU A 166 -3.12 7.93 -15.49
C LEU A 166 -4.07 8.46 -16.58
N GLU A 167 -4.01 9.75 -16.88
CA GLU A 167 -4.79 10.36 -17.97
C GLU A 167 -4.43 9.75 -19.31
N ASN A 168 -3.12 9.61 -19.60
CA ASN A 168 -2.66 8.93 -20.83
C ASN A 168 -3.15 7.48 -20.90
N LYS A 169 -3.21 6.76 -19.78
CA LYS A 169 -3.76 5.41 -19.72
C LYS A 169 -5.26 5.37 -20.08
N ILE A 170 -6.04 6.36 -19.65
CA ILE A 170 -7.47 6.47 -20.00
C ILE A 170 -7.62 6.77 -21.48
N VAL A 171 -6.85 7.72 -22.02
CA VAL A 171 -6.84 8.05 -23.44
C VAL A 171 -6.51 6.82 -24.29
N GLU A 172 -5.52 6.05 -23.90
CA GLU A 172 -5.16 4.80 -24.58
C GLU A 172 -6.28 3.76 -24.55
N LYS A 173 -6.97 3.61 -23.39
CA LYS A 173 -8.15 2.73 -23.27
C LYS A 173 -9.25 3.14 -24.24
N ASP A 174 -9.57 4.43 -24.26
CA ASP A 174 -10.64 4.95 -25.12
C ASP A 174 -10.30 4.75 -26.60
N PHE A 175 -9.06 5.00 -27.00
CA PHE A 175 -8.59 4.72 -28.35
C PHE A 175 -8.68 3.22 -28.68
N ASN A 176 -8.27 2.34 -27.77
CA ASN A 176 -8.35 0.88 -27.97
C ASN A 176 -9.81 0.41 -28.12
N THR A 177 -10.74 1.06 -27.43
CA THR A 177 -12.19 0.80 -27.57
C THR A 177 -12.66 1.16 -29.00
N CYS A 178 -12.23 2.31 -29.52
CA CYS A 178 -12.54 2.70 -30.90
C CYS A 178 -11.96 1.69 -31.91
N MET A 179 -10.71 1.28 -31.71
CA MET A 179 -10.04 0.29 -32.54
C MET A 179 -10.68 -1.11 -32.47
N LEU A 180 -11.29 -1.46 -31.33
CA LEU A 180 -12.02 -2.72 -31.18
C LEU A 180 -13.23 -2.76 -32.13
N TYR A 181 -14.07 -1.71 -32.16
CA TYR A 181 -15.20 -1.62 -33.11
C TYR A 181 -14.73 -1.69 -34.54
N TYR A 182 -13.64 -1.03 -34.90
CA TYR A 182 -13.06 -1.10 -36.22
C TYR A 182 -12.62 -2.52 -36.60
N LYS A 183 -11.94 -3.23 -35.70
CA LYS A 183 -11.49 -4.62 -35.93
C LYS A 183 -12.65 -5.62 -35.99
N MET A 184 -13.77 -5.31 -35.36
CA MET A 184 -15.01 -6.12 -35.44
C MET A 184 -15.82 -5.81 -36.73
N GLU A 185 -15.32 -4.93 -37.62
CA GLU A 185 -16.00 -4.48 -38.84
C GLU A 185 -17.32 -3.73 -38.59
N GLU A 186 -17.54 -3.28 -37.33
CA GLU A 186 -18.68 -2.46 -36.91
C GLU A 186 -18.39 -0.98 -37.22
N PHE A 187 -18.28 -0.65 -38.52
CA PHE A 187 -17.75 0.64 -38.97
C PHE A 187 -18.57 1.84 -38.52
N GLN A 188 -19.90 1.73 -38.44
CA GLN A 188 -20.74 2.83 -37.96
C GLN A 188 -20.51 3.13 -36.45
N ALA A 189 -20.36 2.08 -35.64
CA ALA A 189 -20.01 2.21 -34.23
C ALA A 189 -18.58 2.76 -34.08
N ALA A 190 -17.64 2.31 -34.90
CA ALA A 190 -16.27 2.82 -34.90
C ALA A 190 -16.22 4.32 -35.20
N ILE A 191 -16.91 4.78 -36.23
CA ILE A 191 -16.99 6.21 -36.62
C ILE A 191 -17.51 7.03 -35.42
N THR A 192 -18.65 6.63 -34.86
CA THR A 192 -19.27 7.32 -33.72
C THR A 192 -18.33 7.34 -32.48
N SER A 193 -17.61 6.25 -32.27
CA SER A 193 -16.67 6.14 -31.13
C SER A 193 -15.46 7.05 -31.35
N PHE A 194 -14.87 7.07 -32.53
CA PHE A 194 -13.75 7.98 -32.88
C PHE A 194 -14.16 9.45 -32.80
N GLU A 195 -15.36 9.80 -33.26
CA GLU A 195 -15.86 11.18 -33.16
C GLU A 195 -15.98 11.64 -31.71
N ARG A 196 -16.43 10.76 -30.81
CA ARG A 196 -16.47 11.05 -29.36
C ARG A 196 -15.07 11.18 -28.77
N PHE A 197 -14.18 10.26 -29.12
CA PHE A 197 -12.78 10.28 -28.70
C PHE A 197 -12.10 11.61 -29.07
N LEU A 198 -12.23 12.06 -30.33
CA LEU A 198 -11.65 13.32 -30.81
C LEU A 198 -12.28 14.58 -30.20
N LYS A 199 -13.49 14.50 -29.65
CA LYS A 199 -14.12 15.63 -28.92
C LYS A 199 -13.71 15.69 -27.45
N ALA A 200 -13.31 14.55 -26.90
CA ALA A 200 -12.95 14.47 -25.47
C ALA A 200 -11.46 14.73 -25.23
N ASN A 201 -10.60 14.51 -26.24
CA ASN A 201 -9.15 14.67 -26.23
C ASN A 201 -8.71 15.66 -27.30
#